data_3c58d9dd2dd91a2745b5a0dcc0347608
#
_entry.id   3c58d9dd2dd91a2745b5a0dcc0347608
#
_cell.length_a   1.000
_cell.length_b   1.000
_cell.length_c   1.000
_cell.angle_alpha   90.00
_cell.angle_beta   90.00
_cell.angle_gamma   90.00
#
_symmetry.space_group_name_H-M   'P 1'
#
loop_
_entity.id
_entity.type
_entity.pdbx_description
1 polymer ?
#
loop_
_entity_poly.entity_id
_entity_poly.type
_entity_poly.pdbx_seq_one_letter_code
_entity_poly.pdbx_strand_id
1 'polypeptide(L)'
;MRIAFLTLGCKLNYAETSTYERGFTANGLEVVPWEEQADVYLINTCSVTERAEKKCRNVIRKMHRVSPGARIIVTGCYAELRRNDLLAIDGVSLVFGAKEKSRVVPDTMELILNSGSDGTASPSALRTPSRPACGGPPVHEATGGHGAGNAITAASTATKTVTHHGSQTNEAIDINTVLEQPLPSMNGSSDLEPMSAAEYKEISKDTMAAFSSEERTRSFLKVQDGCNNFCAYCTVPYARGNSRNIPISEVLEQARRIAGAGIKEIVITGVNTGDFGRTTGERFLDLLKRLNDVEGIERYRISSIEPNLITEDIVDWIASGTKFQPHFHIPLQSGSDTILKRVGRRYTTEFFADRIDYIRSRMDPKAGQDDKPFVFFGIDVIAGLPGETEELFEETYSFLKDRVRPAFIHVFPYSRRPGTVAAGWKDQVKDAVKTERVARLEALCGGLHTAFVERNRGRRSQVLWESDEKDGMMGGYTGNYIRVERPYDPVLVNMIEEVTI
;
A
#
# COMPACT_ATOMS: atom_id res chain seq x y z
N MET A 1 21.71 1.72 -25.03
CA MET A 1 20.41 2.38 -24.91
C MET A 1 20.20 2.77 -23.47
N ARG A 2 19.77 3.99 -23.19
CA ARG A 2 19.67 4.55 -21.84
C ARG A 2 18.21 4.51 -21.38
N ILE A 3 17.98 4.04 -20.13
CA ILE A 3 16.66 3.99 -19.51
C ILE A 3 16.68 4.73 -18.17
N ALA A 4 15.63 5.49 -17.90
CA ALA A 4 15.45 6.19 -16.64
C ALA A 4 14.13 5.74 -15.95
N PHE A 5 14.18 5.66 -14.63
CA PHE A 5 13.05 5.22 -13.81
C PHE A 5 12.56 6.35 -12.91
N LEU A 6 11.24 6.45 -12.78
CA LEU A 6 10.63 7.32 -11.78
C LEU A 6 9.47 6.62 -11.06
N THR A 7 9.57 6.52 -9.76
CA THR A 7 8.51 5.94 -8.92
C THR A 7 7.74 7.04 -8.20
N LEU A 8 6.45 7.08 -8.48
CA LEU A 8 5.50 7.96 -7.80
C LEU A 8 4.50 7.08 -7.05
N GLY A 9 4.75 6.85 -5.76
CA GLY A 9 3.82 6.02 -5.01
C GLY A 9 4.34 5.42 -3.72
N CYS A 10 3.85 4.25 -3.38
CA CYS A 10 4.12 3.55 -2.13
C CYS A 10 5.33 2.60 -2.22
N LYS A 11 5.66 1.96 -1.09
CA LYS A 11 6.74 0.97 -0.99
C LYS A 11 6.59 -0.18 -1.99
N LEU A 12 5.35 -0.59 -2.33
CA LEU A 12 5.07 -1.59 -3.36
C LEU A 12 5.53 -1.13 -4.75
N ASN A 13 5.24 0.12 -5.11
CA ASN A 13 5.69 0.68 -6.38
C ASN A 13 7.23 0.72 -6.46
N TYR A 14 7.91 1.05 -5.37
CA TYR A 14 9.38 1.02 -5.31
C TYR A 14 9.93 -0.39 -5.52
N ALA A 15 9.40 -1.39 -4.83
CA ALA A 15 9.80 -2.79 -5.02
C ALA A 15 9.57 -3.25 -6.47
N GLU A 16 8.45 -2.91 -7.06
CA GLU A 16 8.10 -3.22 -8.46
C GLU A 16 9.08 -2.53 -9.43
N THR A 17 9.35 -1.23 -9.25
CA THR A 17 10.29 -0.47 -10.12
C THR A 17 11.70 -1.05 -10.07
N SER A 18 12.24 -1.34 -8.90
CA SER A 18 13.58 -1.95 -8.78
C SER A 18 13.65 -3.35 -9.44
N THR A 19 12.52 -4.07 -9.47
CA THR A 19 12.45 -5.35 -10.19
C THR A 19 12.47 -5.14 -11.71
N TYR A 20 11.79 -4.11 -12.22
CA TYR A 20 11.88 -3.75 -13.64
C TYR A 20 13.26 -3.29 -14.01
N GLU A 21 13.91 -2.46 -13.17
CA GLU A 21 15.27 -1.97 -13.37
C GLU A 21 16.26 -3.13 -13.56
N ARG A 22 16.25 -4.11 -12.64
CA ARG A 22 17.07 -5.33 -12.81
C ARG A 22 16.76 -6.08 -14.09
N GLY A 23 15.48 -6.15 -14.47
CA GLY A 23 15.07 -6.78 -15.72
C GLY A 23 15.62 -6.08 -16.96
N PHE A 24 15.59 -4.76 -17.01
CA PHE A 24 16.14 -4.00 -18.13
C PHE A 24 17.67 -4.01 -18.15
N THR A 25 18.32 -3.90 -17.00
CA THR A 25 19.79 -4.02 -16.88
C THR A 25 20.28 -5.38 -17.36
N ALA A 26 19.59 -6.47 -17.01
CA ALA A 26 19.88 -7.82 -17.49
C ALA A 26 19.71 -7.95 -19.02
N ASN A 27 18.92 -7.10 -19.65
CA ASN A 27 18.75 -7.02 -21.11
C ASN A 27 19.70 -5.96 -21.76
N GLY A 28 20.69 -5.45 -21.02
CA GLY A 28 21.76 -4.60 -21.54
C GLY A 28 21.41 -3.11 -21.68
N LEU A 29 20.35 -2.61 -21.02
CA LEU A 29 20.08 -1.18 -20.96
C LEU A 29 20.90 -0.54 -19.83
N GLU A 30 21.43 0.65 -20.10
CA GLU A 30 22.14 1.49 -19.13
C GLU A 30 21.13 2.33 -18.34
N VAL A 31 21.14 2.20 -17.02
CA VAL A 31 20.28 2.98 -16.12
C VAL A 31 20.93 4.36 -15.90
N VAL A 32 20.11 5.40 -16.05
CA VAL A 32 20.55 6.79 -15.85
C VAL A 32 19.56 7.53 -14.92
N PRO A 33 20.00 8.60 -14.23
CA PRO A 33 19.11 9.47 -13.47
C PRO A 33 17.94 9.98 -14.31
N TRP A 34 16.76 10.04 -13.70
CA TRP A 34 15.53 10.44 -14.42
C TRP A 34 15.53 11.90 -14.90
N GLU A 35 16.41 12.74 -14.36
CA GLU A 35 16.64 14.11 -14.77
C GLU A 35 17.43 14.22 -16.07
N GLU A 36 18.17 13.16 -16.43
CA GLU A 36 18.96 13.10 -17.64
C GLU A 36 18.13 12.70 -18.86
N GLN A 37 18.70 12.95 -20.05
CA GLN A 37 18.10 12.45 -21.29
C GLN A 37 18.27 10.95 -21.38
N ALA A 38 17.16 10.24 -21.66
CA ALA A 38 17.14 8.80 -21.86
C ALA A 38 16.35 8.43 -23.11
N ASP A 39 16.60 7.25 -23.65
CA ASP A 39 15.85 6.69 -24.80
C ASP A 39 14.50 6.14 -24.35
N VAL A 40 14.42 5.70 -23.10
CA VAL A 40 13.22 5.12 -22.47
C VAL A 40 13.04 5.71 -21.08
N TYR A 41 11.82 6.10 -20.74
CA TYR A 41 11.42 6.45 -19.37
C TYR A 41 10.37 5.47 -18.90
N LEU A 42 10.58 4.81 -17.75
CA LEU A 42 9.56 4.01 -17.08
C LEU A 42 9.05 4.75 -15.85
N ILE A 43 7.74 5.05 -15.84
CA ILE A 43 7.09 5.81 -14.77
C ILE A 43 6.10 4.91 -14.05
N ASN A 44 6.39 4.54 -12.80
CA ASN A 44 5.48 3.79 -11.94
C ASN A 44 4.61 4.75 -11.15
N THR A 45 3.30 4.68 -11.38
CA THR A 45 2.34 5.73 -11.02
C THR A 45 1.45 5.38 -9.83
N CYS A 46 0.97 6.42 -9.15
CA CYS A 46 0.07 6.33 -8.01
C CYS A 46 -1.28 7.00 -8.31
N SER A 47 -2.37 6.44 -7.76
CA SER A 47 -3.73 6.97 -7.87
C SER A 47 -4.44 7.13 -6.52
N VAL A 48 -3.71 7.15 -5.41
CA VAL A 48 -4.32 7.27 -4.07
C VAL A 48 -4.95 8.64 -3.86
N THR A 49 -4.39 9.70 -4.46
CA THR A 49 -4.93 11.06 -4.40
C THR A 49 -4.94 11.70 -5.78
N GLU A 50 -5.84 12.68 -5.99
CA GLU A 50 -5.86 13.50 -7.21
C GLU A 50 -4.55 14.26 -7.44
N ARG A 51 -3.94 14.74 -6.34
CA ARG A 51 -2.62 15.41 -6.38
C ARG A 51 -1.54 14.47 -6.93
N ALA A 52 -1.58 13.17 -6.56
CA ALA A 52 -0.64 12.17 -7.07
C ALA A 52 -0.83 11.97 -8.58
N GLU A 53 -2.06 11.84 -9.07
CA GLU A 53 -2.36 11.73 -10.51
C GLU A 53 -1.91 12.98 -11.29
N LYS A 54 -2.19 14.18 -10.75
CA LYS A 54 -1.72 15.44 -11.35
C LYS A 54 -0.19 15.49 -11.45
N LYS A 55 0.52 15.04 -10.39
CA LYS A 55 1.98 14.93 -10.40
C LYS A 55 2.44 13.95 -11.47
N CYS A 56 1.79 12.78 -11.62
CA CYS A 56 2.12 11.82 -12.67
C CYS A 56 2.01 12.45 -14.07
N ARG A 57 0.87 13.08 -14.38
CA ARG A 57 0.69 13.75 -15.70
C ARG A 57 1.73 14.83 -15.97
N ASN A 58 2.07 15.65 -14.96
CA ASN A 58 3.06 16.70 -15.10
C ASN A 58 4.47 16.15 -15.38
N VAL A 59 4.84 15.06 -14.72
CA VAL A 59 6.11 14.39 -14.93
C VAL A 59 6.18 13.79 -16.34
N ILE A 60 5.16 13.08 -16.79
CA ILE A 60 5.10 12.50 -18.14
C ILE A 60 5.32 13.61 -19.20
N ARG A 61 4.58 14.72 -19.10
CA ARG A 61 4.75 15.85 -20.01
C ARG A 61 6.14 16.50 -19.92
N LYS A 62 6.75 16.53 -18.72
CA LYS A 62 8.12 17.02 -18.54
C LYS A 62 9.11 16.11 -19.27
N MET A 63 9.00 14.79 -19.12
CA MET A 63 9.91 13.84 -19.79
C MET A 63 9.81 13.94 -21.31
N HIS A 64 8.59 14.02 -21.85
CA HIS A 64 8.38 14.22 -23.28
C HIS A 64 9.04 15.51 -23.81
N ARG A 65 9.03 16.60 -23.03
CA ARG A 65 9.71 17.86 -23.42
C ARG A 65 11.23 17.77 -23.33
N VAL A 66 11.75 17.06 -22.33
CA VAL A 66 13.21 16.89 -22.14
C VAL A 66 13.80 15.96 -23.20
N SER A 67 13.08 14.93 -23.59
CA SER A 67 13.48 13.93 -24.57
C SER A 67 12.33 13.62 -25.54
N PRO A 68 12.09 14.46 -26.56
CA PRO A 68 10.91 14.31 -27.45
C PRO A 68 10.88 12.99 -28.24
N GLY A 69 12.06 12.37 -28.47
CA GLY A 69 12.18 11.07 -29.15
C GLY A 69 12.12 9.86 -28.23
N ALA A 70 12.08 10.06 -26.91
CA ALA A 70 12.06 8.98 -25.95
C ALA A 70 10.71 8.24 -25.92
N ARG A 71 10.75 6.96 -25.60
CA ARG A 71 9.55 6.15 -25.31
C ARG A 71 9.19 6.27 -23.84
N ILE A 72 7.97 6.70 -23.55
CA ILE A 72 7.48 6.78 -22.17
C ILE A 72 6.57 5.58 -21.90
N ILE A 73 6.99 4.75 -20.96
CA ILE A 73 6.30 3.58 -20.49
C ILE A 73 5.68 3.89 -19.13
N VAL A 74 4.38 3.66 -18.98
CA VAL A 74 3.66 3.99 -17.75
C VAL A 74 3.06 2.73 -17.13
N THR A 75 3.27 2.54 -15.84
CA THR A 75 2.68 1.44 -15.07
C THR A 75 2.15 1.92 -13.71
N GLY A 76 1.55 1.02 -12.93
CA GLY A 76 1.08 1.30 -11.57
C GLY A 76 -0.42 1.54 -11.45
N CYS A 77 -0.86 2.02 -10.26
CA CYS A 77 -2.28 2.16 -9.95
C CYS A 77 -3.02 3.15 -10.86
N TYR A 78 -2.39 4.25 -11.24
CA TYR A 78 -2.99 5.22 -12.16
C TYR A 78 -3.12 4.65 -13.57
N ALA A 79 -2.15 3.86 -14.00
CA ALA A 79 -2.18 3.18 -15.29
C ALA A 79 -3.35 2.18 -15.39
N GLU A 80 -3.71 1.49 -14.30
CA GLU A 80 -4.89 0.61 -14.28
C GLU A 80 -6.19 1.40 -14.35
N LEU A 81 -6.33 2.43 -13.53
CA LEU A 81 -7.60 3.15 -13.37
C LEU A 81 -7.90 4.15 -14.48
N ARG A 82 -6.89 4.66 -15.19
CA ARG A 82 -7.01 5.76 -16.15
C ARG A 82 -6.14 5.53 -17.39
N ARG A 83 -6.17 4.32 -17.93
CA ARG A 83 -5.35 3.92 -19.09
C ARG A 83 -5.51 4.86 -20.29
N ASN A 84 -6.75 5.16 -20.64
CA ASN A 84 -7.06 5.99 -21.82
C ASN A 84 -6.57 7.43 -21.64
N ASP A 85 -6.70 8.00 -20.45
CA ASP A 85 -6.19 9.34 -20.13
C ASP A 85 -4.67 9.41 -20.30
N LEU A 86 -3.95 8.35 -19.93
CA LEU A 86 -2.50 8.27 -20.06
C LEU A 86 -2.07 8.07 -21.51
N LEU A 87 -2.76 7.22 -22.26
CA LEU A 87 -2.50 7.00 -23.70
C LEU A 87 -2.76 8.26 -24.54
N ALA A 88 -3.60 9.17 -24.07
CA ALA A 88 -3.87 10.46 -24.71
C ALA A 88 -2.76 11.50 -24.48
N ILE A 89 -1.79 11.23 -23.60
CA ILE A 89 -0.66 12.15 -23.35
C ILE A 89 0.42 11.90 -24.41
N ASP A 90 0.85 12.96 -25.09
CA ASP A 90 1.92 12.89 -26.09
C ASP A 90 3.22 12.29 -25.50
N GLY A 91 3.83 11.40 -26.28
CA GLY A 91 5.05 10.70 -25.91
C GLY A 91 4.83 9.38 -25.15
N VAL A 92 3.63 9.10 -24.63
CA VAL A 92 3.32 7.80 -24.01
C VAL A 92 3.24 6.71 -25.08
N SER A 93 4.11 5.71 -24.96
CA SER A 93 4.22 4.61 -25.92
C SER A 93 3.46 3.36 -25.46
N LEU A 94 3.59 2.99 -24.16
CA LEU A 94 2.91 1.84 -23.57
C LEU A 94 2.36 2.17 -22.18
N VAL A 95 1.21 1.56 -21.84
CA VAL A 95 0.61 1.67 -20.51
C VAL A 95 0.26 0.26 -20.03
N PHE A 96 0.81 -0.11 -18.88
CA PHE A 96 0.62 -1.42 -18.25
C PHE A 96 -0.21 -1.31 -16.97
N GLY A 97 -1.35 -1.98 -16.93
CA GLY A 97 -2.19 -2.10 -15.74
C GLY A 97 -1.71 -3.17 -14.76
N ALA A 98 -2.52 -3.41 -13.72
CA ALA A 98 -2.16 -4.34 -12.65
C ALA A 98 -2.00 -5.80 -13.10
N LYS A 99 -2.72 -6.22 -14.13
CA LYS A 99 -2.65 -7.56 -14.72
C LYS A 99 -1.54 -7.75 -15.76
N GLU A 100 -0.78 -6.72 -16.04
CA GLU A 100 0.24 -6.70 -17.08
C GLU A 100 1.64 -6.43 -16.53
N LYS A 101 1.81 -6.47 -15.22
CA LYS A 101 3.10 -6.13 -14.56
C LYS A 101 4.25 -7.03 -15.00
N SER A 102 4.01 -8.31 -15.20
CA SER A 102 4.98 -9.28 -15.72
C SER A 102 5.41 -8.99 -17.17
N ARG A 103 4.59 -8.26 -17.93
CA ARG A 103 4.82 -7.90 -19.33
C ARG A 103 5.61 -6.61 -19.52
N VAL A 104 5.80 -5.80 -18.47
CA VAL A 104 6.47 -4.48 -18.56
C VAL A 104 7.83 -4.60 -19.24
N VAL A 105 8.69 -5.50 -18.78
CA VAL A 105 10.03 -5.68 -19.35
C VAL A 105 9.97 -6.32 -20.74
N PRO A 106 9.36 -7.51 -20.96
CA PRO A 106 9.39 -8.17 -22.26
C PRO A 106 8.76 -7.34 -23.38
N ASP A 107 7.57 -6.75 -23.16
CA ASP A 107 6.89 -5.98 -24.20
C ASP A 107 7.61 -4.66 -24.53
N THR A 108 8.23 -4.03 -23.53
CA THR A 108 9.05 -2.84 -23.77
C THR A 108 10.32 -3.19 -24.55
N MET A 109 10.96 -4.32 -24.25
CA MET A 109 12.13 -4.79 -25.04
C MET A 109 11.74 -5.13 -26.46
N GLU A 110 10.59 -5.74 -26.69
CA GLU A 110 10.06 -6.02 -28.04
C GLU A 110 9.81 -4.69 -28.81
N LEU A 111 9.20 -3.70 -28.19
CA LEU A 111 9.01 -2.37 -28.78
C LEU A 111 10.35 -1.71 -29.19
N ILE A 112 11.37 -1.84 -28.35
CA ILE A 112 12.71 -1.31 -28.62
C ILE A 112 13.36 -2.00 -29.82
N LEU A 113 13.34 -3.32 -29.88
CA LEU A 113 13.97 -4.12 -30.93
C LEU A 113 13.29 -3.92 -32.28
N ASN A 114 11.95 -3.91 -32.31
CA ASN A 114 11.18 -3.74 -33.56
C ASN A 114 11.35 -2.35 -34.18
N SER A 115 11.69 -1.34 -33.39
CA SER A 115 11.93 0.02 -33.91
C SER A 115 13.34 0.24 -34.46
N GLY A 116 14.24 -0.71 -34.26
CA GLY A 116 15.59 -0.70 -34.85
C GLY A 116 15.67 -1.24 -36.27
N SER A 117 14.61 -1.92 -36.76
CA SER A 117 14.59 -2.57 -38.07
C SER A 117 13.85 -1.80 -39.17
N ASP A 118 13.05 -0.77 -38.81
CA ASP A 118 12.29 0.02 -39.81
C ASP A 118 12.36 1.53 -39.51
N GLY A 119 13.08 2.25 -40.34
CA GLY A 119 13.24 3.72 -40.26
C GLY A 119 11.97 4.54 -40.59
N THR A 120 10.76 3.94 -40.68
CA THR A 120 9.54 4.63 -41.11
C THR A 120 8.23 4.08 -40.49
N ALA A 121 8.21 3.57 -39.29
CA ALA A 121 6.94 3.18 -38.66
C ALA A 121 6.34 4.35 -37.85
N SER A 122 5.23 4.89 -38.34
CA SER A 122 4.42 5.91 -37.64
C SER A 122 3.88 5.36 -36.30
N PRO A 123 3.89 6.16 -35.20
CA PRO A 123 3.50 5.73 -33.86
C PRO A 123 2.04 5.28 -33.69
N SER A 124 1.23 5.39 -34.71
CA SER A 124 -0.23 5.13 -34.62
C SER A 124 -0.64 3.65 -34.71
N ALA A 125 0.25 2.73 -35.10
CA ALA A 125 -0.10 1.33 -35.38
C ALA A 125 0.04 0.37 -34.16
N LEU A 126 0.74 0.79 -33.09
CA LEU A 126 1.01 -0.09 -31.91
C LEU A 126 0.17 0.25 -30.66
N ARG A 127 -0.92 0.99 -30.83
CA ARG A 127 -1.72 1.51 -29.69
C ARG A 127 -2.66 0.50 -29.03
N THR A 128 -2.83 -0.71 -29.56
CA THR A 128 -3.69 -1.73 -28.93
C THR A 128 -3.14 -3.13 -29.15
N PRO A 129 -2.88 -3.92 -28.10
CA PRO A 129 -2.90 -5.36 -28.25
C PRO A 129 -4.33 -5.76 -28.59
N SER A 130 -4.54 -6.35 -29.78
CA SER A 130 -5.83 -6.79 -30.27
C SER A 130 -6.49 -7.74 -29.28
N ARG A 131 -7.67 -7.38 -28.80
CA ARG A 131 -8.61 -8.27 -28.12
C ARG A 131 -8.97 -9.39 -29.09
N PRO A 132 -8.89 -10.67 -28.74
CA PRO A 132 -9.46 -11.72 -29.54
C PRO A 132 -10.99 -11.53 -29.58
N ALA A 133 -11.57 -11.41 -30.77
CA ALA A 133 -13.00 -11.34 -30.98
C ALA A 133 -13.63 -12.66 -30.53
N CYS A 134 -14.38 -12.65 -29.46
CA CYS A 134 -15.28 -13.73 -29.10
C CYS A 134 -16.50 -13.64 -30.03
N GLY A 135 -16.57 -14.53 -31.02
CA GLY A 135 -17.76 -14.74 -31.83
C GLY A 135 -18.90 -15.28 -30.96
N GLY A 136 -19.97 -14.51 -30.82
CA GLY A 136 -21.21 -14.96 -30.19
C GLY A 136 -22.00 -15.88 -31.16
N PRO A 137 -22.68 -16.91 -30.64
CA PRO A 137 -23.64 -17.70 -31.45
C PRO A 137 -24.95 -16.93 -31.65
N PRO A 138 -25.74 -17.29 -32.68
CA PRO A 138 -26.90 -16.53 -33.13
C PRO A 138 -28.10 -16.63 -32.21
N VAL A 139 -28.81 -15.53 -32.10
CA VAL A 139 -30.05 -15.37 -31.32
C VAL A 139 -31.17 -16.17 -32.00
N HIS A 140 -31.83 -17.04 -31.23
CA HIS A 140 -33.16 -17.54 -31.59
C HIS A 140 -34.23 -16.84 -30.76
N GLU A 141 -35.14 -16.15 -31.43
CA GLU A 141 -36.40 -15.65 -30.86
C GLU A 141 -37.29 -16.82 -30.44
N ALA A 142 -37.88 -16.69 -29.27
CA ALA A 142 -39.12 -17.43 -28.95
C ALA A 142 -40.00 -16.60 -28.02
N THR A 143 -41.18 -16.42 -28.49
CA THR A 143 -42.33 -15.68 -27.98
C THR A 143 -43.00 -16.35 -26.78
N GLY A 144 -43.53 -15.52 -25.86
CA GLY A 144 -44.88 -15.70 -25.31
C GLY A 144 -45.03 -16.35 -23.95
N GLY A 145 -45.80 -15.69 -23.09
CA GLY A 145 -46.60 -16.37 -22.10
C GLY A 145 -46.73 -15.69 -20.71
N HIS A 146 -47.88 -15.07 -20.51
CA HIS A 146 -48.41 -14.47 -19.28
C HIS A 146 -48.53 -15.42 -18.09
N GLY A 147 -48.50 -14.86 -16.87
CA GLY A 147 -49.06 -15.52 -15.70
C GLY A 147 -48.86 -14.71 -14.39
N ALA A 148 -49.93 -14.06 -13.98
CA ALA A 148 -50.05 -13.29 -12.71
C ALA A 148 -50.31 -14.20 -11.50
N GLY A 149 -50.06 -13.67 -10.31
CA GLY A 149 -50.64 -14.16 -9.05
C GLY A 149 -49.90 -13.81 -7.79
N ASN A 150 -50.26 -12.69 -7.15
CA ASN A 150 -50.75 -12.49 -5.76
C ASN A 150 -50.22 -13.47 -4.67
N ALA A 151 -49.93 -13.12 -3.49
CA ALA A 151 -50.17 -12.04 -2.52
C ALA A 151 -49.94 -12.59 -1.10
N ILE A 152 -49.51 -11.69 -0.18
CA ILE A 152 -49.99 -11.49 1.21
C ILE A 152 -49.58 -12.52 2.29
N THR A 153 -48.99 -12.15 3.34
CA THR A 153 -49.18 -11.65 4.73
C THR A 153 -48.29 -12.44 5.69
N ALA A 154 -47.81 -12.00 6.77
CA ALA A 154 -48.07 -11.15 7.86
C ALA A 154 -47.06 -11.42 8.99
N ALA A 155 -46.87 -10.42 9.79
CA ALA A 155 -46.05 -10.28 10.98
C ALA A 155 -46.21 -11.42 12.06
N SER A 156 -45.11 -11.59 12.81
CA SER A 156 -45.22 -11.93 14.25
C SER A 156 -43.97 -11.49 15.00
N THR A 157 -44.18 -10.56 15.92
CA THR A 157 -43.30 -10.10 16.99
C THR A 157 -43.01 -11.21 17.99
N ALA A 158 -41.77 -11.40 18.40
CA ALA A 158 -41.42 -11.97 19.69
C ALA A 158 -40.08 -11.45 20.21
N THR A 159 -40.17 -10.63 21.21
CA THR A 159 -39.12 -10.18 22.11
C THR A 159 -38.59 -11.38 22.91
N LYS A 160 -37.27 -11.62 22.96
CA LYS A 160 -36.62 -12.34 24.05
C LYS A 160 -35.21 -11.86 24.36
N THR A 161 -35.07 -11.55 25.58
CA THR A 161 -34.00 -11.19 26.50
C THR A 161 -32.63 -11.79 26.20
N VAL A 162 -31.63 -10.91 26.31
CA VAL A 162 -30.17 -11.17 26.20
C VAL A 162 -29.66 -11.82 27.46
N THR A 163 -28.91 -12.87 27.34
CA THR A 163 -27.90 -13.30 28.33
C THR A 163 -26.55 -13.41 27.62
N HIS A 164 -25.58 -12.68 28.16
CA HIS A 164 -24.18 -12.74 27.75
C HIS A 164 -23.56 -14.10 28.05
N HIS A 165 -22.96 -14.71 27.05
CA HIS A 165 -21.71 -15.47 27.10
C HIS A 165 -21.42 -15.94 25.68
N GLY A 166 -20.24 -15.62 25.13
CA GLY A 166 -19.89 -16.17 23.84
C GLY A 166 -18.53 -15.65 23.35
N SER A 167 -17.58 -16.52 23.40
CA SER A 167 -16.34 -16.44 22.64
C SER A 167 -16.65 -16.11 21.17
N GLN A 168 -16.13 -15.00 20.65
CA GLN A 168 -16.18 -14.72 19.22
C GLN A 168 -15.21 -15.66 18.50
N THR A 169 -15.75 -16.69 17.90
CA THR A 169 -15.07 -17.47 16.87
C THR A 169 -14.90 -16.56 15.64
N ASN A 170 -13.65 -16.45 15.16
CA ASN A 170 -13.32 -15.86 13.87
C ASN A 170 -13.96 -16.71 12.75
N GLU A 171 -15.19 -16.43 12.38
CA GLU A 171 -15.73 -16.96 11.13
C GLU A 171 -14.99 -16.32 9.97
N ALA A 172 -14.21 -17.15 9.27
CA ALA A 172 -13.62 -16.78 8.00
C ALA A 172 -14.74 -16.40 7.03
N ILE A 173 -14.79 -15.15 6.60
CA ILE A 173 -15.76 -14.70 5.59
C ILE A 173 -15.46 -15.49 4.32
N ASP A 174 -16.41 -16.31 3.88
CA ASP A 174 -16.29 -17.05 2.62
C ASP A 174 -16.16 -16.06 1.46
N ILE A 175 -15.05 -16.17 0.77
CA ILE A 175 -14.70 -15.31 -0.37
C ILE A 175 -15.76 -15.41 -1.49
N ASN A 176 -16.42 -16.56 -1.62
CA ASN A 176 -17.48 -16.75 -2.60
C ASN A 176 -18.71 -15.91 -2.27
N THR A 177 -19.07 -15.78 -0.99
CA THR A 177 -20.17 -14.93 -0.54
C THR A 177 -19.90 -13.44 -0.77
N VAL A 178 -18.64 -13.01 -0.70
CA VAL A 178 -18.24 -11.62 -1.00
C VAL A 178 -18.24 -11.34 -2.52
N LEU A 179 -17.94 -12.36 -3.33
CA LEU A 179 -17.90 -12.25 -4.80
C LEU A 179 -19.30 -12.40 -5.43
N GLU A 180 -20.26 -13.02 -4.74
CA GLU A 180 -21.65 -13.13 -5.17
C GLU A 180 -22.49 -11.88 -4.83
N GLN A 181 -22.03 -11.03 -3.90
CA GLN A 181 -22.65 -9.73 -3.72
C GLN A 181 -22.33 -8.84 -4.92
N PRO A 182 -23.33 -8.22 -5.57
CA PRO A 182 -23.07 -7.27 -6.63
C PRO A 182 -22.15 -6.18 -6.07
N LEU A 183 -21.03 -5.92 -6.75
CA LEU A 183 -20.17 -4.78 -6.44
C LEU A 183 -21.08 -3.56 -6.27
N PRO A 184 -20.92 -2.75 -5.20
CA PRO A 184 -21.80 -1.61 -4.97
C PRO A 184 -21.90 -0.80 -6.26
N SER A 185 -23.12 -0.62 -6.76
CA SER A 185 -23.38 0.05 -8.04
C SER A 185 -22.79 1.45 -7.96
N MET A 186 -21.82 1.72 -8.80
CA MET A 186 -21.14 3.01 -8.89
C MET A 186 -22.03 3.99 -9.65
N ASN A 187 -23.16 4.37 -9.06
CA ASN A 187 -24.07 5.38 -9.59
C ASN A 187 -23.50 6.78 -9.34
N GLY A 188 -22.62 7.21 -10.20
CA GLY A 188 -22.12 8.57 -10.27
C GLY A 188 -21.44 8.73 -11.63
N SER A 189 -21.70 9.80 -12.36
CA SER A 189 -21.07 10.16 -13.62
C SER A 189 -19.54 10.22 -13.45
N SER A 190 -18.90 9.08 -13.45
CA SER A 190 -17.44 8.93 -13.45
C SER A 190 -17.06 8.13 -14.68
N ASP A 191 -16.05 8.60 -15.39
CA ASP A 191 -15.44 7.94 -16.55
C ASP A 191 -14.73 6.61 -16.19
N LEU A 192 -14.93 6.09 -14.96
CA LEU A 192 -14.54 4.75 -14.55
C LEU A 192 -15.70 3.82 -14.83
N GLU A 193 -15.58 3.02 -15.87
CA GLU A 193 -16.48 1.86 -16.05
C GLU A 193 -16.30 0.92 -14.85
N PRO A 194 -17.39 0.44 -14.25
CA PRO A 194 -17.30 -0.51 -13.15
C PRO A 194 -16.63 -1.78 -13.66
N MET A 195 -15.55 -2.18 -12.99
CA MET A 195 -14.84 -3.42 -13.29
C MET A 195 -15.79 -4.60 -13.04
N SER A 196 -15.95 -5.48 -14.02
CA SER A 196 -16.71 -6.72 -13.86
C SER A 196 -16.03 -7.67 -12.84
N ALA A 197 -16.79 -8.56 -12.23
CA ALA A 197 -16.23 -9.59 -11.34
C ALA A 197 -15.19 -10.48 -12.05
N ALA A 198 -15.33 -10.69 -13.36
CA ALA A 198 -14.36 -11.43 -14.18
C ALA A 198 -13.04 -10.65 -14.32
N GLU A 199 -13.10 -9.36 -14.63
CA GLU A 199 -11.91 -8.48 -14.70
C GLU A 199 -11.21 -8.35 -13.36
N TYR A 200 -11.97 -8.25 -12.27
CA TYR A 200 -11.42 -8.23 -10.92
C TYR A 200 -10.67 -9.52 -10.57
N LYS A 201 -11.20 -10.68 -10.94
CA LYS A 201 -10.53 -11.98 -10.80
C LYS A 201 -9.29 -12.09 -11.69
N GLU A 202 -9.33 -11.53 -12.90
CA GLU A 202 -8.20 -11.55 -13.83
C GLU A 202 -7.01 -10.75 -13.30
N ILE A 203 -7.22 -9.53 -12.76
CA ILE A 203 -6.17 -8.74 -12.12
C ILE A 203 -5.50 -9.52 -10.99
N SER A 204 -6.25 -10.36 -10.30
CA SER A 204 -5.76 -11.13 -9.16
C SER A 204 -4.85 -12.30 -9.53
N LYS A 205 -4.70 -12.64 -10.80
CA LYS A 205 -3.83 -13.75 -11.25
C LYS A 205 -2.37 -13.36 -11.37
N ASP A 206 -2.05 -12.09 -11.70
CA ASP A 206 -0.68 -11.62 -11.80
C ASP A 206 -0.17 -11.17 -10.42
N THR A 207 0.65 -11.99 -9.80
CA THR A 207 1.30 -11.69 -8.51
C THR A 207 2.81 -11.63 -8.72
N MET A 208 3.27 -10.54 -9.32
CA MET A 208 4.70 -10.32 -9.51
C MET A 208 5.41 -10.18 -8.16
N ALA A 209 6.35 -11.07 -7.90
CA ALA A 209 7.28 -10.98 -6.79
C ALA A 209 8.26 -9.83 -7.01
N ALA A 210 8.49 -9.01 -6.00
CA ALA A 210 9.28 -7.79 -6.14
C ALA A 210 10.00 -7.41 -4.84
N PHE A 211 11.23 -6.89 -4.99
CA PHE A 211 11.96 -6.27 -3.89
C PHE A 211 12.78 -5.09 -4.41
N SER A 212 13.03 -4.10 -3.54
CA SER A 212 13.95 -3.01 -3.86
C SER A 212 15.38 -3.39 -3.48
N SER A 213 16.34 -2.99 -4.29
CA SER A 213 17.78 -3.19 -4.06
C SER A 213 18.56 -1.92 -4.42
N GLU A 214 19.79 -1.87 -3.98
CA GLU A 214 20.94 -1.11 -4.49
C GLU A 214 21.14 0.34 -4.04
N GLU A 215 20.13 1.16 -3.85
CA GLU A 215 20.36 2.56 -3.46
C GLU A 215 20.06 2.87 -1.99
N ARG A 216 19.64 1.86 -1.21
CA ARG A 216 19.17 2.07 0.17
C ARG A 216 19.74 1.02 1.12
N THR A 217 19.97 1.42 2.34
CA THR A 217 20.35 0.52 3.44
C THR A 217 19.21 -0.41 3.89
N ARG A 218 18.00 -0.20 3.34
CA ARG A 218 16.80 -1.01 3.60
C ARG A 218 16.15 -1.46 2.32
N SER A 219 15.75 -2.72 2.24
CA SER A 219 14.98 -3.26 1.11
C SER A 219 13.49 -3.37 1.43
N PHE A 220 12.63 -2.99 0.50
CA PHE A 220 11.20 -3.26 0.54
C PHE A 220 10.92 -4.61 -0.12
N LEU A 221 10.45 -5.59 0.64
CA LEU A 221 10.12 -6.93 0.16
C LEU A 221 8.60 -7.07 0.05
N LYS A 222 8.11 -7.19 -1.18
CA LYS A 222 6.68 -7.38 -1.45
C LYS A 222 6.29 -8.82 -1.11
N VAL A 223 5.35 -8.99 -0.18
CA VAL A 223 4.83 -10.29 0.22
C VAL A 223 3.35 -10.46 -0.11
N GLN A 224 2.61 -9.35 -0.27
CA GLN A 224 1.16 -9.33 -0.49
C GLN A 224 0.78 -8.19 -1.43
N ASP A 225 -0.26 -8.38 -2.24
CA ASP A 225 -0.82 -7.34 -3.13
C ASP A 225 -2.36 -7.43 -3.13
N GLY A 226 -3.02 -6.33 -3.52
CA GLY A 226 -4.47 -6.24 -3.56
C GLY A 226 -5.14 -6.15 -2.19
N CYS A 227 -6.47 -5.97 -2.16
CA CYS A 227 -7.23 -5.81 -0.92
C CYS A 227 -8.72 -6.14 -1.14
N ASN A 228 -9.33 -6.82 -0.16
CA ASN A 228 -10.76 -7.20 -0.18
C ASN A 228 -11.62 -6.37 0.78
N ASN A 229 -11.10 -5.26 1.34
CA ASN A 229 -11.86 -4.50 2.33
C ASN A 229 -12.91 -3.58 1.71
N PHE A 230 -12.72 -3.12 0.47
CA PHE A 230 -13.64 -2.21 -0.24
C PHE A 230 -14.13 -1.03 0.62
N CYS A 231 -13.22 -0.43 1.40
CA CYS A 231 -13.54 0.76 2.18
C CYS A 231 -14.11 1.84 1.25
N ALA A 232 -15.16 2.54 1.68
CA ALA A 232 -15.96 3.44 0.83
C ALA A 232 -15.15 4.55 0.11
N TYR A 233 -13.97 4.89 0.62
CA TYR A 233 -13.09 5.92 0.04
C TYR A 233 -11.96 5.36 -0.86
N CYS A 234 -11.77 4.04 -0.89
CA CYS A 234 -10.52 3.43 -1.36
C CYS A 234 -10.61 2.92 -2.80
N THR A 235 -9.62 3.28 -3.62
CA THR A 235 -9.49 2.79 -5.02
C THR A 235 -8.58 1.56 -5.15
N VAL A 236 -7.92 1.14 -4.08
CA VAL A 236 -6.92 0.06 -4.14
C VAL A 236 -7.48 -1.27 -4.64
N PRO A 237 -8.67 -1.74 -4.22
CA PRO A 237 -9.26 -2.96 -4.78
C PRO A 237 -9.42 -2.91 -6.31
N TYR A 238 -9.80 -1.75 -6.84
CA TYR A 238 -10.00 -1.54 -8.28
C TYR A 238 -8.68 -1.42 -9.05
N ALA A 239 -7.65 -0.87 -8.39
CA ALA A 239 -6.34 -0.67 -9.00
C ALA A 239 -5.41 -1.89 -8.91
N ARG A 240 -5.59 -2.73 -7.88
CA ARG A 240 -4.68 -3.84 -7.59
C ARG A 240 -5.36 -5.21 -7.51
N GLY A 241 -6.70 -5.25 -7.55
CA GLY A 241 -7.48 -6.48 -7.49
C GLY A 241 -7.55 -7.09 -6.09
N ASN A 242 -7.91 -8.37 -6.04
CA ASN A 242 -8.06 -9.18 -4.82
C ASN A 242 -6.78 -9.26 -4.01
N SER A 243 -6.94 -9.39 -2.70
CA SER A 243 -5.84 -9.75 -1.79
C SER A 243 -5.26 -11.10 -2.19
N ARG A 244 -3.97 -11.13 -2.43
CA ARG A 244 -3.18 -12.31 -2.77
C ARG A 244 -1.77 -12.17 -2.23
N ASN A 245 -1.12 -13.30 -1.99
CA ASN A 245 0.24 -13.32 -1.46
C ASN A 245 1.21 -14.03 -2.41
N ILE A 246 2.48 -13.74 -2.23
CA ILE A 246 3.59 -14.46 -2.84
C ILE A 246 3.86 -15.67 -1.96
N PRO A 247 4.06 -16.89 -2.49
CA PRO A 247 4.39 -18.07 -1.70
C PRO A 247 5.61 -17.87 -0.80
N ILE A 248 5.59 -18.42 0.41
CA ILE A 248 6.70 -18.28 1.38
C ILE A 248 8.05 -18.69 0.76
N SER A 249 8.07 -19.76 -0.01
CA SER A 249 9.30 -20.23 -0.67
C SER A 249 9.95 -19.15 -1.55
N GLU A 250 9.15 -18.44 -2.32
CA GLU A 250 9.59 -17.38 -3.22
C GLU A 250 9.98 -16.11 -2.45
N VAL A 251 9.22 -15.75 -1.40
CA VAL A 251 9.59 -14.64 -0.50
C VAL A 251 10.94 -14.88 0.14
N LEU A 252 11.21 -16.10 0.61
CA LEU A 252 12.50 -16.48 1.22
C LEU A 252 13.66 -16.44 0.22
N GLU A 253 13.43 -16.85 -1.03
CA GLU A 253 14.45 -16.72 -2.08
C GLU A 253 14.84 -15.26 -2.30
N GLN A 254 13.85 -14.35 -2.37
CA GLN A 254 14.13 -12.92 -2.49
C GLN A 254 14.84 -12.36 -1.25
N ALA A 255 14.42 -12.75 -0.05
CA ALA A 255 15.08 -12.33 1.18
C ALA A 255 16.56 -12.76 1.23
N ARG A 256 16.89 -13.97 0.74
CA ARG A 256 18.28 -14.42 0.62
C ARG A 256 19.07 -13.63 -0.43
N ARG A 257 18.45 -13.24 -1.55
CA ARG A 257 19.08 -12.35 -2.55
C ARG A 257 19.38 -10.98 -1.96
N ILE A 258 18.46 -10.41 -1.17
CA ILE A 258 18.66 -9.16 -0.44
C ILE A 258 19.82 -9.28 0.55
N ALA A 259 19.87 -10.38 1.32
CA ALA A 259 20.96 -10.68 2.25
C ALA A 259 22.30 -10.80 1.53
N GLY A 260 22.32 -11.51 0.37
CA GLY A 260 23.52 -11.67 -0.47
C GLY A 260 24.05 -10.36 -1.05
N ALA A 261 23.20 -9.33 -1.19
CA ALA A 261 23.59 -7.97 -1.54
C ALA A 261 24.12 -7.16 -0.34
N GLY A 262 24.20 -7.76 0.85
CA GLY A 262 24.72 -7.11 2.08
C GLY A 262 23.74 -6.22 2.82
N ILE A 263 22.48 -6.11 2.38
CA ILE A 263 21.45 -5.29 3.02
C ILE A 263 21.07 -5.90 4.36
N LYS A 264 21.01 -5.06 5.42
CA LYS A 264 20.81 -5.51 6.79
C LYS A 264 19.34 -5.45 7.26
N GLU A 265 18.51 -4.61 6.67
CA GLU A 265 17.11 -4.44 7.06
C GLU A 265 16.15 -4.70 5.90
N ILE A 266 15.12 -5.51 6.15
CA ILE A 266 14.01 -5.72 5.22
C ILE A 266 12.72 -5.13 5.82
N VAL A 267 12.02 -4.33 5.02
CA VAL A 267 10.66 -3.87 5.30
C VAL A 267 9.68 -4.74 4.52
N ILE A 268 8.97 -5.62 5.21
CA ILE A 268 7.91 -6.46 4.63
C ILE A 268 6.79 -5.54 4.16
N THR A 269 6.42 -5.66 2.88
CA THR A 269 5.55 -4.70 2.22
C THR A 269 4.36 -5.38 1.55
N GLY A 270 3.19 -4.80 1.75
CA GLY A 270 1.92 -5.21 1.16
C GLY A 270 0.93 -4.05 1.17
N VAL A 271 -0.22 -4.23 0.57
CA VAL A 271 -1.39 -3.34 0.74
C VAL A 271 -1.95 -3.51 2.16
N ASN A 272 -2.06 -4.77 2.59
CA ASN A 272 -2.45 -5.20 3.93
C ASN A 272 -1.68 -6.47 4.26
N THR A 273 -0.51 -6.33 4.86
CA THR A 273 0.42 -7.45 5.06
C THR A 273 -0.17 -8.60 5.89
N GLY A 274 -1.03 -8.29 6.85
CA GLY A 274 -1.69 -9.29 7.70
C GLY A 274 -2.69 -10.18 6.95
N ASP A 275 -3.12 -9.78 5.75
CA ASP A 275 -4.01 -10.57 4.90
C ASP A 275 -3.26 -11.64 4.08
N PHE A 276 -2.00 -11.85 4.40
CA PHE A 276 -1.14 -12.88 3.79
C PHE A 276 -1.74 -14.29 3.98
N GLY A 277 -1.63 -15.11 2.93
CA GLY A 277 -2.03 -16.51 2.95
C GLY A 277 -3.42 -16.81 2.41
N ARG A 278 -4.23 -15.80 2.08
CA ARG A 278 -5.59 -16.01 1.55
C ARG A 278 -5.65 -16.91 0.32
N THR A 279 -4.65 -16.83 -0.54
CA THR A 279 -4.63 -17.58 -1.80
C THR A 279 -3.83 -18.88 -1.74
N THR A 280 -2.90 -18.99 -0.79
CA THR A 280 -2.02 -20.16 -0.65
C THR A 280 -2.34 -21.04 0.54
N GLY A 281 -3.16 -20.56 1.49
CA GLY A 281 -3.43 -21.24 2.76
C GLY A 281 -2.27 -21.18 3.76
N GLU A 282 -1.20 -20.46 3.45
CA GLU A 282 -0.07 -20.21 4.35
C GLU A 282 -0.47 -19.20 5.44
N ARG A 283 0.23 -19.19 6.58
CA ARG A 283 -0.04 -18.24 7.65
C ARG A 283 1.00 -17.13 7.67
N PHE A 284 0.56 -15.88 7.97
CA PHE A 284 1.47 -14.75 8.09
C PHE A 284 2.56 -14.97 9.16
N LEU A 285 2.19 -15.53 10.33
CA LEU A 285 3.15 -15.87 11.38
C LEU A 285 4.22 -16.87 10.91
N ASP A 286 3.85 -17.83 10.07
CA ASP A 286 4.81 -18.80 9.54
C ASP A 286 5.81 -18.14 8.58
N LEU A 287 5.35 -17.18 7.76
CA LEU A 287 6.23 -16.32 6.98
C LEU A 287 7.21 -15.56 7.87
N LEU A 288 6.72 -14.89 8.94
CA LEU A 288 7.57 -14.12 9.84
C LEU A 288 8.65 -14.99 10.48
N LYS A 289 8.28 -16.19 10.96
CA LYS A 289 9.22 -17.16 11.54
C LYS A 289 10.30 -17.58 10.55
N ARG A 290 9.89 -17.92 9.34
CA ARG A 290 10.84 -18.35 8.29
C ARG A 290 11.77 -17.23 7.83
N LEU A 291 11.28 -15.99 7.78
CA LEU A 291 12.12 -14.81 7.48
C LEU A 291 13.14 -14.55 8.59
N ASN A 292 12.75 -14.73 9.85
CA ASN A 292 13.66 -14.57 10.99
C ASN A 292 14.91 -15.46 10.91
N ASP A 293 14.80 -16.61 10.25
CA ASP A 293 15.89 -17.58 10.09
C ASP A 293 16.82 -17.24 8.91
N VAL A 294 16.50 -16.21 8.12
CA VAL A 294 17.36 -15.81 7.00
C VAL A 294 18.66 -15.19 7.54
N GLU A 295 19.78 -15.82 7.22
CA GLU A 295 21.11 -15.32 7.55
C GLU A 295 21.45 -14.05 6.77
N GLY A 296 22.24 -13.14 7.35
CA GLY A 296 22.66 -11.89 6.74
C GLY A 296 21.66 -10.75 6.91
N ILE A 297 20.37 -11.02 7.18
CA ILE A 297 19.41 -10.00 7.58
C ILE A 297 19.40 -9.89 9.11
N GLU A 298 19.56 -8.68 9.59
CA GLU A 298 19.63 -8.40 11.02
C GLU A 298 18.34 -7.81 11.58
N ARG A 299 17.54 -7.14 10.73
CA ARG A 299 16.31 -6.45 11.15
C ARG A 299 15.18 -6.62 10.15
N TYR A 300 13.97 -6.81 10.66
CA TYR A 300 12.74 -6.79 9.89
C TYR A 300 11.77 -5.74 10.43
N ARG A 301 11.02 -5.10 9.53
CA ARG A 301 9.86 -4.27 9.86
C ARG A 301 8.64 -4.76 9.10
N ILE A 302 7.49 -4.72 9.75
CA ILE A 302 6.20 -4.93 9.11
C ILE A 302 5.69 -3.54 8.69
N SER A 303 5.31 -3.40 7.41
CA SER A 303 4.64 -2.18 6.94
C SER A 303 3.16 -2.19 7.39
N SER A 304 2.27 -1.53 6.66
CA SER A 304 0.87 -1.39 7.03
C SER A 304 0.19 -2.74 7.28
N ILE A 305 -0.41 -2.90 8.46
CA ILE A 305 -1.18 -4.07 8.88
C ILE A 305 -2.46 -3.63 9.61
N GLU A 306 -3.60 -4.16 9.18
CA GLU A 306 -4.89 -3.85 9.81
C GLU A 306 -4.94 -4.33 11.28
N PRO A 307 -5.55 -3.55 12.19
CA PRO A 307 -5.54 -3.86 13.62
C PRO A 307 -6.14 -5.24 13.95
N ASN A 308 -7.16 -5.68 13.22
CA ASN A 308 -7.81 -6.98 13.39
C ASN A 308 -6.98 -8.16 12.85
N LEU A 309 -5.88 -7.90 12.14
CA LEU A 309 -4.96 -8.92 11.64
C LEU A 309 -3.66 -8.99 12.46
N ILE A 310 -3.49 -8.12 13.44
CA ILE A 310 -2.42 -8.20 14.44
C ILE A 310 -2.92 -9.13 15.55
N THR A 311 -2.65 -10.42 15.41
CA THR A 311 -3.09 -11.42 16.40
C THR A 311 -2.12 -11.48 17.60
N GLU A 312 -2.58 -12.03 18.72
CA GLU A 312 -1.78 -12.11 19.94
C GLU A 312 -0.55 -13.00 19.76
N ASP A 313 -0.69 -14.11 19.04
CA ASP A 313 0.41 -15.02 18.73
C ASP A 313 1.52 -14.35 17.88
N ILE A 314 1.17 -13.41 16.98
CA ILE A 314 2.15 -12.60 16.25
C ILE A 314 2.89 -11.67 17.20
N VAL A 315 2.17 -10.94 18.05
CA VAL A 315 2.77 -9.99 19.00
C VAL A 315 3.67 -10.70 20.01
N ASP A 316 3.19 -11.81 20.59
CA ASP A 316 3.95 -12.58 21.56
C ASP A 316 5.23 -13.17 20.97
N TRP A 317 5.14 -13.65 19.72
CA TRP A 317 6.32 -14.16 19.05
C TRP A 317 7.33 -13.03 18.72
N ILE A 318 6.87 -11.87 18.23
CA ILE A 318 7.77 -10.72 18.00
C ILE A 318 8.44 -10.28 19.32
N ALA A 319 7.68 -10.25 20.43
CA ALA A 319 8.17 -9.85 21.74
C ALA A 319 9.19 -10.85 22.35
N SER A 320 9.30 -12.08 21.83
CA SER A 320 10.21 -13.11 22.33
C SER A 320 11.70 -12.90 21.99
N GLY A 321 12.07 -11.79 21.35
CA GLY A 321 13.47 -11.48 21.01
C GLY A 321 13.85 -11.88 19.60
N THR A 322 13.01 -11.58 18.63
CA THR A 322 13.21 -11.84 17.19
C THR A 322 13.96 -10.68 16.53
N LYS A 323 14.31 -10.84 15.24
CA LYS A 323 14.84 -9.76 14.39
C LYS A 323 13.78 -8.69 14.04
N PHE A 324 12.51 -8.90 14.39
CA PHE A 324 11.43 -7.96 14.12
C PHE A 324 11.47 -6.78 15.09
N GLN A 325 11.49 -5.58 14.54
CA GLN A 325 11.70 -4.36 15.29
C GLN A 325 10.43 -3.90 16.03
N PRO A 326 10.55 -3.19 17.17
CA PRO A 326 9.42 -2.67 17.95
C PRO A 326 8.78 -1.47 17.23
N HIS A 327 8.20 -1.74 16.07
CA HIS A 327 7.61 -0.75 15.18
C HIS A 327 6.37 -1.34 14.49
N PHE A 328 5.22 -0.67 14.66
CA PHE A 328 3.97 -1.03 14.02
C PHE A 328 3.40 0.16 13.25
N HIS A 329 2.98 -0.09 12.01
CA HIS A 329 2.24 0.87 11.21
C HIS A 329 0.80 0.35 11.04
N ILE A 330 -0.15 1.01 11.71
CA ILE A 330 -1.52 0.52 11.84
C ILE A 330 -2.50 1.59 11.33
N PRO A 331 -3.25 1.33 10.24
CA PRO A 331 -4.19 2.32 9.70
C PRO A 331 -5.45 2.41 10.57
N LEU A 332 -5.61 3.51 11.29
CA LEU A 332 -6.82 3.84 12.06
C LEU A 332 -7.91 4.46 11.18
N GLN A 333 -7.53 5.38 10.30
CA GLN A 333 -8.36 6.18 9.41
C GLN A 333 -9.21 7.25 10.10
N SER A 334 -9.92 6.94 11.18
CA SER A 334 -10.69 7.87 12.04
C SER A 334 -10.76 7.34 13.46
N GLY A 335 -10.78 8.22 14.44
CA GLY A 335 -11.04 7.89 15.86
C GLY A 335 -12.52 8.01 16.24
N SER A 336 -13.44 8.05 15.27
CA SER A 336 -14.88 8.02 15.49
C SER A 336 -15.50 6.75 14.95
N ASP A 337 -16.18 5.99 15.79
CA ASP A 337 -16.88 4.76 15.38
C ASP A 337 -17.99 5.02 14.36
N THR A 338 -18.61 6.20 14.39
CA THR A 338 -19.58 6.63 13.40
C THR A 338 -18.94 6.69 12.00
N ILE A 339 -17.77 7.29 11.89
CA ILE A 339 -17.03 7.39 10.62
C ILE A 339 -16.46 6.03 10.21
N LEU A 340 -15.86 5.28 11.15
CA LEU A 340 -15.32 3.94 10.87
C LEU A 340 -16.39 3.02 10.27
N LYS A 341 -17.55 2.95 10.89
CA LYS A 341 -18.69 2.17 10.40
C LYS A 341 -19.16 2.64 9.02
N ARG A 342 -19.26 3.97 8.84
CA ARG A 342 -19.71 4.56 7.58
C ARG A 342 -18.79 4.23 6.41
N VAL A 343 -17.48 4.27 6.62
CA VAL A 343 -16.51 3.97 5.57
C VAL A 343 -16.20 2.48 5.42
N GLY A 344 -16.88 1.61 6.15
CA GLY A 344 -16.76 0.15 6.04
C GLY A 344 -15.50 -0.43 6.71
N ARG A 345 -15.02 0.19 7.82
CA ARG A 345 -13.95 -0.41 8.65
C ARG A 345 -14.54 -1.54 9.50
N ARG A 346 -13.72 -2.57 9.75
CA ARG A 346 -14.13 -3.82 10.42
C ARG A 346 -13.69 -3.88 11.89
N TYR A 347 -13.47 -2.74 12.51
CA TYR A 347 -13.08 -2.59 13.91
C TYR A 347 -13.66 -1.30 14.49
N THR A 348 -13.72 -1.25 15.80
CA THR A 348 -14.10 -0.06 16.58
C THR A 348 -12.86 0.63 17.15
N THR A 349 -13.04 1.85 17.66
CA THR A 349 -12.00 2.58 18.38
C THR A 349 -11.54 1.83 19.63
N GLU A 350 -12.47 1.19 20.37
CA GLU A 350 -12.16 0.38 21.53
C GLU A 350 -11.27 -0.81 21.15
N PHE A 351 -11.66 -1.61 20.14
CA PHE A 351 -10.84 -2.71 19.64
C PHE A 351 -9.45 -2.26 19.22
N PHE A 352 -9.36 -1.10 18.55
CA PHE A 352 -8.08 -0.53 18.14
C PHE A 352 -7.21 -0.19 19.36
N ALA A 353 -7.78 0.46 20.36
CA ALA A 353 -7.09 0.83 21.60
C ALA A 353 -6.63 -0.42 22.37
N ASP A 354 -7.45 -1.45 22.50
CA ASP A 354 -7.11 -2.71 23.15
C ASP A 354 -5.93 -3.39 22.45
N ARG A 355 -5.88 -3.35 21.12
CA ARG A 355 -4.74 -3.89 20.36
C ARG A 355 -3.45 -3.14 20.62
N ILE A 356 -3.51 -1.81 20.68
CA ILE A 356 -2.36 -0.97 21.05
C ILE A 356 -1.87 -1.29 22.48
N ASP A 357 -2.80 -1.42 23.44
CA ASP A 357 -2.47 -1.73 24.83
C ASP A 357 -1.88 -3.13 24.96
N TYR A 358 -2.41 -4.11 24.23
CA TYR A 358 -1.83 -5.45 24.19
C TYR A 358 -0.38 -5.41 23.72
N ILE A 359 -0.08 -4.75 22.60
CA ILE A 359 1.27 -4.64 22.07
C ILE A 359 2.19 -3.95 23.10
N ARG A 360 1.75 -2.84 23.70
CA ARG A 360 2.49 -2.16 24.77
C ARG A 360 2.79 -3.07 25.95
N SER A 361 1.79 -3.81 26.41
CA SER A 361 1.94 -4.72 27.56
C SER A 361 3.00 -5.80 27.34
N ARG A 362 3.21 -6.21 26.07
CA ARG A 362 4.17 -7.26 25.70
C ARG A 362 5.55 -6.72 25.34
N MET A 363 5.63 -5.52 24.78
CA MET A 363 6.84 -5.03 24.13
C MET A 363 7.44 -3.77 24.77
N ASP A 364 6.66 -2.91 25.44
CA ASP A 364 7.19 -1.75 26.15
C ASP A 364 8.09 -2.17 27.33
N PRO A 365 9.09 -1.34 27.69
CA PRO A 365 9.97 -1.62 28.83
C PRO A 365 9.18 -1.79 30.13
N LYS A 366 9.56 -2.81 30.91
CA LYS A 366 9.08 -3.03 32.28
C LYS A 366 10.04 -2.42 33.28
N ALA A 367 9.63 -2.36 34.55
CA ALA A 367 10.50 -1.93 35.63
C ALA A 367 11.83 -2.72 35.65
N GLY A 368 12.97 -2.03 35.70
CA GLY A 368 14.30 -2.63 35.57
C GLY A 368 14.79 -2.93 34.17
N GLN A 369 14.06 -2.51 33.13
CA GLN A 369 14.46 -2.55 31.72
C GLN A 369 14.67 -1.13 31.17
N ASP A 370 15.44 -0.32 31.86
CA ASP A 370 15.58 1.11 31.56
C ASP A 370 16.34 1.38 30.26
N ASP A 371 17.06 0.40 29.74
CA ASP A 371 17.78 0.44 28.47
C ASP A 371 16.94 -0.02 27.26
N LYS A 372 15.78 -0.67 27.48
CA LYS A 372 14.92 -1.15 26.38
C LYS A 372 14.09 0.01 25.79
N PRO A 373 14.03 0.16 24.43
CA PRO A 373 13.23 1.20 23.80
C PRO A 373 11.72 0.93 23.88
N PHE A 374 10.90 2.00 23.87
CA PHE A 374 9.46 1.91 23.74
C PHE A 374 9.04 1.58 22.31
N VAL A 375 7.90 0.88 22.16
CA VAL A 375 7.32 0.53 20.84
C VAL A 375 6.86 1.78 20.09
N PHE A 376 7.21 1.86 18.82
CA PHE A 376 6.74 2.90 17.92
C PHE A 376 5.41 2.49 17.25
N PHE A 377 4.43 3.38 17.31
CA PHE A 377 3.18 3.26 16.56
C PHE A 377 3.09 4.41 15.57
N GLY A 378 3.11 4.07 14.27
CA GLY A 378 2.72 4.97 13.18
C GLY A 378 1.27 4.72 12.82
N ILE A 379 0.45 5.77 12.78
CA ILE A 379 -1.00 5.66 12.61
C ILE A 379 -1.43 6.49 11.39
N ASP A 380 -2.17 5.88 10.45
CA ASP A 380 -2.76 6.62 9.32
C ASP A 380 -4.12 7.19 9.72
N VAL A 381 -4.37 8.46 9.41
CA VAL A 381 -5.63 9.15 9.62
C VAL A 381 -6.03 9.95 8.39
N ILE A 382 -7.31 9.88 8.03
CA ILE A 382 -7.88 10.66 6.93
C ILE A 382 -8.74 11.77 7.53
N ALA A 383 -8.34 13.03 7.34
CA ALA A 383 -9.08 14.20 7.77
C ALA A 383 -10.12 14.62 6.72
N GLY A 384 -11.35 14.88 7.15
CA GLY A 384 -12.42 15.39 6.30
C GLY A 384 -13.10 14.34 5.43
N LEU A 385 -13.25 13.11 5.93
CA LEU A 385 -14.12 12.11 5.31
C LEU A 385 -15.56 12.65 5.18
N PRO A 386 -16.32 12.31 4.12
CA PRO A 386 -17.70 12.78 3.99
C PRO A 386 -18.55 12.40 5.20
N GLY A 387 -19.28 13.39 5.75
CA GLY A 387 -20.05 13.26 6.97
C GLY A 387 -19.29 13.45 8.27
N GLU A 388 -17.99 13.71 8.22
CA GLU A 388 -17.21 14.07 9.41
C GLU A 388 -17.58 15.49 9.85
N THR A 389 -18.41 15.61 10.90
CA THR A 389 -18.73 16.89 11.56
C THR A 389 -17.54 17.35 12.41
N GLU A 390 -17.63 18.52 13.04
CA GLU A 390 -16.60 18.98 13.97
C GLU A 390 -16.53 18.09 15.22
N GLU A 391 -17.68 17.66 15.73
CA GLU A 391 -17.76 16.77 16.90
C GLU A 391 -17.09 15.43 16.62
N LEU A 392 -17.32 14.82 15.43
CA LEU A 392 -16.71 13.56 15.04
C LEU A 392 -15.19 13.70 14.76
N PHE A 393 -14.76 14.88 14.33
CA PHE A 393 -13.34 15.20 14.24
C PHE A 393 -12.69 15.34 15.62
N GLU A 394 -13.37 16.00 16.59
CA GLU A 394 -12.89 16.10 17.97
C GLU A 394 -12.82 14.73 18.66
N GLU A 395 -13.73 13.80 18.38
CA GLU A 395 -13.59 12.40 18.81
C GLU A 395 -12.26 11.82 18.33
N THR A 396 -11.93 11.99 17.02
CA THR A 396 -10.67 11.51 16.45
C THR A 396 -9.46 12.18 17.09
N TYR A 397 -9.50 13.50 17.26
CA TYR A 397 -8.41 14.27 17.88
C TYR A 397 -8.14 13.82 19.32
N SER A 398 -9.18 13.74 20.15
CA SER A 398 -9.11 13.32 21.54
C SER A 398 -8.66 11.86 21.68
N PHE A 399 -9.19 10.97 20.83
CA PHE A 399 -8.79 9.56 20.81
C PHE A 399 -7.29 9.40 20.54
N LEU A 400 -6.74 10.12 19.58
CA LEU A 400 -5.31 10.10 19.27
C LEU A 400 -4.47 10.71 20.39
N LYS A 401 -4.90 11.86 20.94
CA LYS A 401 -4.18 12.61 21.97
C LYS A 401 -4.13 11.90 23.31
N ASP A 402 -5.28 11.40 23.77
CA ASP A 402 -5.47 10.98 25.15
C ASP A 402 -5.41 9.45 25.31
N ARG A 403 -5.89 8.70 24.32
CA ARG A 403 -6.00 7.24 24.40
C ARG A 403 -4.89 6.49 23.66
N VAL A 404 -4.69 6.77 22.38
CA VAL A 404 -3.70 6.04 21.55
C VAL A 404 -2.29 6.56 21.79
N ARG A 405 -2.10 7.87 21.80
CA ARG A 405 -0.79 8.54 21.95
C ARG A 405 0.29 7.90 21.08
N PRO A 406 0.11 7.91 19.74
CA PRO A 406 1.07 7.29 18.83
C PRO A 406 2.40 8.06 18.78
N ALA A 407 3.46 7.39 18.31
CA ALA A 407 4.74 8.05 18.05
C ALA A 407 4.70 8.93 16.80
N PHE A 408 3.84 8.60 15.84
CA PHE A 408 3.69 9.37 14.61
C PHE A 408 2.28 9.22 14.01
N ILE A 409 1.75 10.29 13.41
CA ILE A 409 0.47 10.30 12.69
C ILE A 409 0.74 10.66 11.24
N HIS A 410 0.43 9.76 10.32
CA HIS A 410 0.37 10.06 8.89
C HIS A 410 -1.00 10.64 8.57
N VAL A 411 -1.07 11.95 8.39
CA VAL A 411 -2.31 12.66 8.14
C VAL A 411 -2.53 12.83 6.64
N PHE A 412 -3.69 12.39 6.16
CA PHE A 412 -4.11 12.54 4.78
C PHE A 412 -5.41 13.36 4.69
N PRO A 413 -5.46 14.44 3.91
CA PRO A 413 -6.74 15.04 3.57
C PRO A 413 -7.54 14.06 2.71
N TYR A 414 -8.84 13.88 3.01
CA TYR A 414 -9.69 13.06 2.15
C TYR A 414 -9.66 13.59 0.71
N SER A 415 -9.33 12.72 -0.22
CA SER A 415 -9.34 13.00 -1.66
C SER A 415 -10.52 12.29 -2.31
N ARG A 416 -11.44 13.05 -2.90
CA ARG A 416 -12.59 12.52 -3.61
C ARG A 416 -12.12 11.73 -4.84
N ARG A 417 -12.25 10.41 -4.81
CA ARG A 417 -11.81 9.53 -5.88
C ARG A 417 -13.00 9.08 -6.73
N PRO A 418 -13.09 9.48 -7.99
CA PRO A 418 -14.15 9.02 -8.89
C PRO A 418 -14.23 7.49 -8.88
N GLY A 419 -15.46 6.96 -8.84
CA GLY A 419 -15.70 5.53 -8.78
C GLY A 419 -15.75 4.91 -7.38
N THR A 420 -15.38 5.65 -6.33
CA THR A 420 -15.55 5.19 -4.94
C THR A 420 -16.93 5.58 -4.40
N VAL A 421 -17.46 4.78 -3.49
CA VAL A 421 -18.77 5.02 -2.84
C VAL A 421 -18.82 6.39 -2.16
N ALA A 422 -17.76 6.73 -1.39
CA ALA A 422 -17.68 8.00 -0.66
C ALA A 422 -17.61 9.22 -1.58
N ALA A 423 -17.14 9.08 -2.82
CA ALA A 423 -17.16 10.17 -3.78
C ALA A 423 -18.56 10.60 -4.20
N GLY A 424 -19.56 9.69 -4.13
CA GLY A 424 -20.96 9.95 -4.44
C GLY A 424 -21.77 10.56 -3.29
N TRP A 425 -21.25 10.57 -2.07
CA TRP A 425 -21.97 11.11 -0.91
C TRP A 425 -22.11 12.64 -1.00
N LYS A 426 -23.27 13.16 -0.55
CA LYS A 426 -23.61 14.57 -0.68
C LYS A 426 -22.94 15.47 0.37
N ASP A 427 -22.63 14.94 1.52
CA ASP A 427 -22.08 15.62 2.70
C ASP A 427 -20.55 15.69 2.69
N GLN A 428 -20.01 16.13 1.56
CA GLN A 428 -18.58 16.36 1.39
C GLN A 428 -18.09 17.49 2.29
N VAL A 429 -16.98 17.27 2.99
CA VAL A 429 -16.31 18.29 3.79
C VAL A 429 -15.59 19.28 2.87
N LYS A 430 -15.72 20.59 3.14
CA LYS A 430 -15.07 21.65 2.37
C LYS A 430 -13.54 21.57 2.49
N ASP A 431 -12.82 21.91 1.43
CA ASP A 431 -11.36 21.81 1.41
C ASP A 431 -10.67 22.70 2.46
N ALA A 432 -11.23 23.88 2.75
CA ALA A 432 -10.72 24.74 3.83
C ALA A 432 -10.76 24.03 5.20
N VAL A 433 -11.87 23.32 5.51
CA VAL A 433 -12.03 22.56 6.76
C VAL A 433 -11.06 21.36 6.78
N LYS A 434 -10.89 20.65 5.65
CA LYS A 434 -9.88 19.57 5.57
C LYS A 434 -8.48 20.09 5.86
N THR A 435 -8.12 21.25 5.27
CA THR A 435 -6.80 21.88 5.47
C THR A 435 -6.57 22.25 6.93
N GLU A 436 -7.59 22.83 7.60
CA GLU A 436 -7.53 23.15 9.01
C GLU A 436 -7.34 21.90 9.87
N ARG A 437 -8.14 20.85 9.64
CA ARG A 437 -8.06 19.58 10.39
C ARG A 437 -6.71 18.89 10.21
N VAL A 438 -6.17 18.90 8.98
CA VAL A 438 -4.83 18.40 8.70
C VAL A 438 -3.80 19.15 9.54
N ALA A 439 -3.83 20.49 9.54
CA ALA A 439 -2.88 21.30 10.31
C ALA A 439 -2.96 21.02 11.82
N ARG A 440 -4.18 20.83 12.36
CA ARG A 440 -4.39 20.47 13.77
C ARG A 440 -3.80 19.10 14.11
N LEU A 441 -4.02 18.09 13.27
CA LEU A 441 -3.47 16.74 13.47
C LEU A 441 -1.95 16.70 13.26
N GLU A 442 -1.39 17.48 12.34
CA GLU A 442 0.07 17.62 12.17
C GLU A 442 0.72 18.28 13.39
N ALA A 443 0.09 19.31 13.96
CA ALA A 443 0.55 19.94 15.20
C ALA A 443 0.51 18.95 16.38
N LEU A 444 -0.58 18.16 16.52
CA LEU A 444 -0.69 17.09 17.51
C LEU A 444 0.42 16.05 17.30
N CYS A 445 0.65 15.61 16.05
CA CYS A 445 1.70 14.67 15.70
C CYS A 445 3.07 15.15 16.14
N GLY A 446 3.40 16.44 15.89
CA GLY A 446 4.67 17.03 16.34
C GLY A 446 4.86 16.93 17.85
N GLY A 447 3.85 17.28 18.63
CA GLY A 447 3.89 17.15 20.09
C GLY A 447 4.04 15.71 20.60
N LEU A 448 3.28 14.79 20.01
CA LEU A 448 3.35 13.35 20.36
C LEU A 448 4.69 12.72 19.97
N HIS A 449 5.25 13.10 18.81
CA HIS A 449 6.56 12.62 18.37
C HIS A 449 7.68 13.11 19.31
N THR A 450 7.66 14.39 19.68
CA THR A 450 8.63 14.94 20.66
C THR A 450 8.52 14.19 21.99
N ALA A 451 7.32 13.97 22.49
CA ALA A 451 7.11 13.22 23.74
C ALA A 451 7.59 11.76 23.64
N PHE A 452 7.44 11.13 22.47
CA PHE A 452 7.94 9.78 22.21
C PHE A 452 9.48 9.74 22.22
N VAL A 453 10.14 10.69 21.57
CA VAL A 453 11.61 10.80 21.58
C VAL A 453 12.13 11.01 22.99
N GLU A 454 11.53 11.95 23.76
CA GLU A 454 11.91 12.21 25.14
C GLU A 454 11.77 10.98 26.06
N ARG A 455 10.73 10.17 25.88
CA ARG A 455 10.55 8.91 26.62
C ARG A 455 11.68 7.89 26.35
N ASN A 456 12.32 7.97 25.20
CA ASN A 456 13.43 7.11 24.81
C ASN A 456 14.81 7.70 25.12
N ARG A 457 14.88 8.94 25.59
CA ARG A 457 16.15 9.60 25.96
C ARG A 457 16.90 8.80 27.06
N GLY A 458 18.19 8.61 26.83
CA GLY A 458 19.07 7.82 27.73
C GLY A 458 18.96 6.30 27.53
N ARG A 459 18.09 5.81 26.65
CA ARG A 459 17.94 4.38 26.34
C ARG A 459 18.91 3.94 25.26
N ARG A 460 19.42 2.71 25.35
CA ARG A 460 20.27 2.13 24.31
C ARG A 460 19.43 1.60 23.17
N SER A 461 19.89 1.82 21.95
CA SER A 461 19.21 1.35 20.75
C SER A 461 20.21 1.09 19.65
N GLN A 462 19.93 0.11 18.81
CA GLN A 462 20.70 -0.16 17.61
C GLN A 462 20.26 0.78 16.49
N VAL A 463 21.20 1.52 15.89
CA VAL A 463 20.97 2.42 14.74
C VAL A 463 21.55 1.79 13.49
N LEU A 464 20.74 1.70 12.44
CA LEU A 464 21.22 1.42 11.09
C LEU A 464 21.52 2.75 10.41
N TRP A 465 22.80 2.97 10.04
CA TRP A 465 23.25 4.20 9.39
C TRP A 465 22.97 4.18 7.91
N GLU A 466 22.42 5.28 7.39
CA GLU A 466 22.06 5.45 5.98
C GLU A 466 23.17 6.09 5.16
N SER A 467 23.11 5.96 3.84
CA SER A 467 24.11 6.51 2.92
C SER A 467 23.96 8.00 2.64
N ASP A 468 22.80 8.58 2.98
CA ASP A 468 22.51 9.98 2.67
C ASP A 468 23.40 10.91 3.50
N GLU A 469 24.18 11.75 2.80
CA GLU A 469 24.94 12.84 3.39
C GLU A 469 24.21 14.17 3.17
N LYS A 470 24.03 14.93 4.21
CA LYS A 470 23.48 16.27 4.15
C LYS A 470 24.23 17.19 5.12
N ASP A 471 24.79 18.27 4.61
CA ASP A 471 25.54 19.27 5.39
C ASP A 471 26.67 18.64 6.26
N GLY A 472 27.36 17.61 5.72
CA GLY A 472 28.42 16.88 6.44
C GLY A 472 27.90 15.92 7.51
N MET A 473 26.61 15.69 7.61
CA MET A 473 25.97 14.77 8.55
C MET A 473 25.36 13.57 7.84
N MET A 474 25.39 12.41 8.51
CA MET A 474 24.62 11.22 8.11
C MET A 474 23.51 10.97 9.12
N GLY A 475 22.43 10.37 8.64
CA GLY A 475 21.31 9.93 9.45
C GLY A 475 21.27 8.41 9.61
N GLY A 476 20.63 7.95 10.68
CA GLY A 476 20.31 6.55 10.86
C GLY A 476 19.00 6.40 11.62
N TYR A 477 18.45 5.19 11.61
CA TYR A 477 17.21 4.90 12.34
C TYR A 477 17.39 3.79 13.35
N THR A 478 16.87 4.03 14.55
CA THR A 478 16.76 3.02 15.60
C THR A 478 15.74 1.94 15.24
N GLY A 479 15.73 0.84 15.99
CA GLY A 479 14.72 -0.21 15.88
C GLY A 479 13.29 0.31 16.00
N ASN A 480 13.05 1.26 16.92
CA ASN A 480 11.76 1.93 17.12
C ASN A 480 11.63 3.25 16.32
N TYR A 481 12.32 3.38 15.20
CA TYR A 481 12.17 4.41 14.17
C TYR A 481 12.50 5.86 14.62
N ILE A 482 13.30 6.04 15.64
CA ILE A 482 13.86 7.36 16.01
C ILE A 482 15.02 7.65 15.08
N ARG A 483 15.03 8.84 14.48
CA ARG A 483 16.15 9.32 13.68
C ARG A 483 17.27 9.82 14.59
N VAL A 484 18.49 9.38 14.30
CA VAL A 484 19.72 9.82 14.95
C VAL A 484 20.64 10.40 13.89
N GLU A 485 21.40 11.44 14.22
CA GLU A 485 22.34 12.10 13.31
C GLU A 485 23.74 12.14 13.92
N ARG A 486 24.75 12.04 13.05
CA ARG A 486 26.18 12.20 13.39
C ARG A 486 26.96 12.76 12.21
N PRO A 487 28.22 13.22 12.39
CA PRO A 487 29.11 13.52 11.29
C PRO A 487 29.20 12.33 10.31
N TYR A 488 29.23 12.63 9.01
CA TYR A 488 29.28 11.62 7.97
C TYR A 488 30.57 10.79 8.06
N ASP A 489 30.39 9.47 8.06
CA ASP A 489 31.46 8.49 8.02
C ASP A 489 31.09 7.37 7.04
N PRO A 490 31.73 7.26 5.86
CA PRO A 490 31.40 6.27 4.86
C PRO A 490 31.58 4.83 5.33
N VAL A 491 32.42 4.58 6.34
CA VAL A 491 32.63 3.22 6.91
C VAL A 491 31.37 2.73 7.64
N LEU A 492 30.56 3.64 8.16
CA LEU A 492 29.35 3.31 8.91
C LEU A 492 28.12 3.08 8.02
N VAL A 493 28.17 3.43 6.74
CA VAL A 493 27.05 3.20 5.83
C VAL A 493 26.63 1.74 5.85
N ASN A 494 25.35 1.46 6.05
CA ASN A 494 24.79 0.10 6.19
C ASN A 494 25.32 -0.72 7.39
N MET A 495 25.95 -0.05 8.38
CA MET A 495 26.35 -0.67 9.64
C MET A 495 25.30 -0.46 10.71
N ILE A 496 25.17 -1.44 11.60
CA ILE A 496 24.33 -1.34 12.80
C ILE A 496 25.25 -1.10 14.00
N GLU A 497 25.02 0.00 14.71
CA GLU A 497 25.77 0.40 15.88
C GLU A 497 24.84 0.62 17.08
N GLU A 498 25.26 0.22 18.27
CA GLU A 498 24.52 0.55 19.51
C GLU A 498 24.84 1.99 19.92
N VAL A 499 23.79 2.78 20.13
CA VAL A 499 23.89 4.18 20.58
C VAL A 499 22.96 4.43 21.75
N THR A 500 23.27 5.46 22.55
CA THR A 500 22.34 6.02 23.55
C THR A 500 21.57 7.18 22.91
N ILE A 501 20.23 7.12 22.94
CA ILE A 501 19.33 8.13 22.34
C ILE A 501 19.36 9.42 23.17
#